data_56fd73ccaa0c8a4a6c499699480285b3
#
_entry.id   56fd73ccaa0c8a4a6c499699480285b3
#
_cell.length_a   1.000
_cell.length_b   1.000
_cell.length_c   1.000
_cell.angle_alpha   90.00
_cell.angle_beta   90.00
_cell.angle_gamma   90.00
#
_symmetry.space_group_name_H-M   'P 1'
#
loop_
_entity.id
_entity.type
_entity.pdbx_description
1 polymer ?
#
loop_
_entity_poly.entity_id
_entity_poly.type
_entity_poly.pdbx_seq_one_letter_code
_entity_poly.pdbx_strand_id
1 'polypeptide(L)'
;VFERWGLTVTPAPLGDPALDLGVNPRLVFNVRQALDAASESWSLPTAWKEAAREYCRNVKIVVSGGFNPEKIHKFEKLSVPVDIYAIGSWLFNNNGGTVTDFTADVVRVKVHGEWIDMAKVGRKPLDNPDLERVW
;
A
#
# COMPACT_ATOMS: atom_id res chain seq x y z
N VAL A 1 -5.24 16.33 -13.79
CA VAL A 1 -5.58 17.34 -12.76
C VAL A 1 -6.59 16.72 -11.83
N PHE A 2 -6.28 16.70 -10.56
CA PHE A 2 -7.21 16.26 -9.52
C PHE A 2 -7.87 17.50 -8.92
N GLU A 3 -8.84 18.05 -9.62
CA GLU A 3 -9.55 19.27 -9.22
C GLU A 3 -10.11 19.21 -7.80
N ARG A 4 -10.52 18.01 -7.38
CA ARG A 4 -11.03 17.77 -6.03
C ARG A 4 -10.04 18.18 -4.93
N TRP A 5 -8.75 18.11 -5.19
CA TRP A 5 -7.69 18.49 -4.23
C TRP A 5 -6.88 19.69 -4.70
N GLY A 6 -7.24 20.31 -5.82
CA GLY A 6 -6.56 21.50 -6.33
C GLY A 6 -5.11 21.27 -6.77
N LEU A 7 -4.73 20.02 -7.03
CA LEU A 7 -3.36 19.65 -7.38
C LEU A 7 -3.27 19.06 -8.79
N THR A 8 -2.20 19.43 -9.48
CA THR A 8 -1.78 18.77 -10.71
C THR A 8 -0.73 17.72 -10.39
N VAL A 9 -1.01 16.46 -10.71
CA VAL A 9 -0.02 15.39 -10.54
C VAL A 9 0.94 15.40 -11.70
N THR A 10 2.21 15.69 -11.44
CA THR A 10 3.25 15.62 -12.45
C THR A 10 3.70 14.18 -12.65
N PRO A 11 3.91 13.71 -13.87
CA PRO A 11 4.42 12.36 -14.12
C PRO A 11 5.91 12.20 -13.77
N ALA A 12 6.64 13.27 -13.59
CA ALA A 12 8.06 13.23 -13.25
C ALA A 12 8.30 12.98 -11.74
N PRO A 13 9.39 12.31 -11.37
CA PRO A 13 9.83 12.21 -9.98
C PRO A 13 9.97 13.58 -9.33
N LEU A 14 9.67 13.64 -8.03
CA LEU A 14 9.80 14.87 -7.24
C LEU A 14 11.24 15.12 -6.76
N GLY A 15 12.15 14.16 -6.99
CA GLY A 15 13.54 14.23 -6.56
C GLY A 15 13.77 14.02 -5.06
N ASP A 16 12.72 13.70 -4.33
CA ASP A 16 12.78 13.33 -2.90
C ASP A 16 12.45 11.85 -2.74
N PRO A 17 13.41 10.99 -2.35
CA PRO A 17 13.16 9.55 -2.20
C PRO A 17 11.99 9.22 -1.29
N ALA A 18 11.70 10.03 -0.27
CA ALA A 18 10.55 9.83 0.61
C ALA A 18 9.21 10.04 -0.10
N LEU A 19 9.19 10.79 -1.20
CA LEU A 19 8.01 11.09 -2.00
C LEU A 19 7.94 10.32 -3.31
N ASP A 20 9.05 9.74 -3.77
CA ASP A 20 9.14 9.07 -5.07
C ASP A 20 9.18 7.54 -4.96
N LEU A 21 9.76 7.00 -3.87
CA LEU A 21 9.93 5.55 -3.69
C LEU A 21 8.76 4.93 -2.90
N GLY A 22 8.42 3.69 -3.26
CA GLY A 22 7.35 2.93 -2.62
C GLY A 22 5.99 3.61 -2.80
N VAL A 23 5.23 3.71 -1.70
CA VAL A 23 3.98 4.48 -1.70
C VAL A 23 4.32 5.96 -1.73
N ASN A 24 3.99 6.61 -2.83
CA ASN A 24 4.30 8.00 -3.11
C ASN A 24 3.05 8.81 -3.47
N PRO A 25 3.10 10.15 -3.42
CA PRO A 25 1.95 11.00 -3.70
C PRO A 25 1.30 10.73 -5.05
N ARG A 26 2.09 10.56 -6.11
CA ARG A 26 1.58 10.30 -7.47
C ARG A 26 0.77 9.01 -7.52
N LEU A 27 1.27 7.95 -6.89
CA LEU A 27 0.55 6.67 -6.82
C LEU A 27 -0.82 6.85 -6.17
N VAL A 28 -0.88 7.57 -5.04
CA VAL A 28 -2.13 7.78 -4.30
C VAL A 28 -3.12 8.62 -5.11
N PHE A 29 -2.66 9.69 -5.78
CA PHE A 29 -3.50 10.47 -6.68
C PHE A 29 -4.02 9.62 -7.86
N ASN A 30 -3.17 8.77 -8.45
CA ASN A 30 -3.60 7.87 -9.53
C ASN A 30 -4.64 6.86 -9.05
N VAL A 31 -4.48 6.31 -7.85
CA VAL A 31 -5.47 5.41 -7.25
C VAL A 31 -6.80 6.15 -7.01
N ARG A 32 -6.76 7.37 -6.50
CA ARG A 32 -7.99 8.17 -6.30
C ARG A 32 -8.68 8.44 -7.62
N GLN A 33 -7.94 8.83 -8.64
CA GLN A 33 -8.50 9.05 -9.99
C GLN A 33 -9.13 7.78 -10.56
N ALA A 34 -8.44 6.65 -10.43
CA ALA A 34 -8.95 5.37 -10.91
C ALA A 34 -10.26 4.97 -10.18
N LEU A 35 -10.30 5.18 -8.87
CA LEU A 35 -11.51 4.93 -8.07
C LEU A 35 -12.67 5.86 -8.48
N ASP A 36 -12.41 7.15 -8.65
CA ASP A 36 -13.44 8.13 -9.04
C ASP A 36 -14.01 7.83 -10.44
N ALA A 37 -13.21 7.27 -11.35
CA ALA A 37 -13.63 6.90 -12.69
C ALA A 37 -14.20 5.47 -12.81
N ALA A 38 -14.01 4.62 -11.81
CA ALA A 38 -14.31 3.18 -11.92
C ALA A 38 -15.77 2.90 -12.32
N SER A 39 -16.73 3.65 -11.77
CA SER A 39 -18.15 3.46 -12.07
C SER A 39 -18.54 3.72 -13.52
N GLU A 40 -17.74 4.46 -14.27
CA GLU A 40 -18.03 4.77 -15.68
C GLU A 40 -17.91 3.51 -16.57
N SER A 41 -17.11 2.54 -16.18
CA SER A 41 -16.96 1.26 -16.87
C SER A 41 -18.04 0.23 -16.52
N TRP A 42 -18.91 0.52 -15.56
CA TRP A 42 -19.89 -0.44 -15.10
C TRP A 42 -21.17 -0.37 -15.93
N SER A 43 -21.63 -1.52 -16.40
CA SER A 43 -22.89 -1.66 -17.15
C SER A 43 -24.08 -1.57 -16.18
N LEU A 44 -24.41 -0.37 -15.73
CA LEU A 44 -25.48 -0.12 -14.76
C LEU A 44 -26.70 0.56 -15.38
N PRO A 45 -27.93 0.26 -14.93
CA PRO A 45 -29.10 1.05 -15.22
C PRO A 45 -28.91 2.52 -14.83
N THR A 46 -29.50 3.45 -15.59
CA THR A 46 -29.35 4.89 -15.39
C THR A 46 -29.66 5.31 -13.94
N ALA A 47 -30.67 4.72 -13.31
CA ALA A 47 -31.05 5.04 -11.93
C ALA A 47 -29.96 4.71 -10.88
N TRP A 48 -29.00 3.85 -11.19
CA TRP A 48 -27.92 3.45 -10.28
C TRP A 48 -26.60 4.18 -10.52
N LYS A 49 -26.46 4.88 -11.62
CA LYS A 49 -25.19 5.50 -12.03
C LYS A 49 -24.69 6.53 -11.02
N GLU A 50 -25.57 7.37 -10.48
CA GLU A 50 -25.16 8.39 -9.50
C GLU A 50 -24.74 7.75 -8.17
N ALA A 51 -25.51 6.78 -7.69
CA ALA A 51 -25.14 6.05 -6.48
C ALA A 51 -23.79 5.30 -6.63
N ALA A 52 -23.53 4.76 -7.80
CA ALA A 52 -22.24 4.12 -8.11
C ALA A 52 -21.08 5.12 -8.10
N ARG A 53 -21.26 6.30 -8.67
CA ARG A 53 -20.27 7.39 -8.63
C ARG A 53 -19.98 7.82 -7.20
N GLU A 54 -21.02 8.04 -6.43
CA GLU A 54 -20.89 8.43 -5.03
C GLU A 54 -20.16 7.34 -4.23
N TYR A 55 -20.52 6.07 -4.43
CA TYR A 55 -19.81 4.95 -3.82
C TYR A 55 -18.33 4.98 -4.13
N CYS A 56 -17.94 5.07 -5.39
CA CYS A 56 -16.55 5.09 -5.82
C CYS A 56 -15.77 6.27 -5.22
N ARG A 57 -16.38 7.46 -5.15
CA ARG A 57 -15.78 8.65 -4.54
C ARG A 57 -15.58 8.53 -3.04
N ASN A 58 -16.43 7.74 -2.37
CA ASN A 58 -16.38 7.55 -0.92
C ASN A 58 -15.49 6.37 -0.49
N VAL A 59 -14.96 5.58 -1.43
CA VAL A 59 -13.97 4.54 -1.10
C VAL A 59 -12.75 5.17 -0.43
N LYS A 60 -12.44 4.70 0.77
CA LYS A 60 -11.32 5.21 1.57
C LYS A 60 -10.00 4.65 1.11
N ILE A 61 -8.95 5.48 1.16
CA ILE A 61 -7.58 5.09 0.81
C ILE A 61 -6.76 4.95 2.08
N VAL A 62 -6.31 3.73 2.33
CA VAL A 62 -5.34 3.42 3.38
C VAL A 62 -3.97 3.28 2.74
N VAL A 63 -2.98 3.98 3.27
CA VAL A 63 -1.59 3.86 2.82
C VAL A 63 -0.73 3.19 3.88
N SER A 64 0.16 2.30 3.43
CA SER A 64 1.08 1.55 4.29
C SER A 64 2.44 1.43 3.61
N GLY A 65 3.49 1.18 4.38
CA GLY A 65 4.85 0.98 3.88
C GLY A 65 5.78 2.16 4.15
N GLY A 66 6.57 2.04 5.21
CA GLY A 66 7.63 2.99 5.55
C GLY A 66 7.15 4.38 5.94
N PHE A 67 5.91 4.51 6.42
CA PHE A 67 5.41 5.79 6.93
C PHE A 67 5.98 6.09 8.31
N ASN A 68 6.42 7.33 8.46
CA ASN A 68 6.87 7.95 9.70
C ASN A 68 6.28 9.38 9.78
N PRO A 69 6.41 10.09 10.89
CA PRO A 69 5.85 11.43 11.04
C PRO A 69 6.30 12.42 9.96
N GLU A 70 7.57 12.35 9.55
CA GLU A 70 8.11 13.21 8.53
C GLU A 70 7.48 12.98 7.15
N LYS A 71 7.33 11.71 6.75
CA LYS A 71 6.69 11.34 5.49
C LYS A 71 5.21 11.72 5.50
N ILE A 72 4.51 11.52 6.62
CA ILE A 72 3.11 11.95 6.79
C ILE A 72 3.01 13.46 6.60
N HIS A 73 3.86 14.24 7.28
CA HIS A 73 3.85 15.70 7.14
C HIS A 73 4.05 16.16 5.69
N LYS A 74 4.94 15.50 4.93
CA LYS A 74 5.13 15.78 3.50
C LYS A 74 3.87 15.47 2.68
N PHE A 75 3.18 14.35 2.96
CA PHE A 75 1.94 13.97 2.29
C PHE A 75 0.83 14.98 2.57
N GLU A 76 0.66 15.38 3.84
CA GLU A 76 -0.33 16.38 4.25
C GLU A 76 -0.05 17.74 3.59
N LYS A 77 1.20 18.17 3.55
CA LYS A 77 1.60 19.42 2.87
C LYS A 77 1.25 19.42 1.39
N LEU A 78 1.28 18.27 0.74
CA LEU A 78 0.90 18.09 -0.67
C LEU A 78 -0.59 17.78 -0.84
N SER A 79 -1.38 17.80 0.23
CA SER A 79 -2.81 17.45 0.23
C SER A 79 -3.10 16.13 -0.48
N VAL A 80 -2.25 15.11 -0.24
CA VAL A 80 -2.44 13.78 -0.82
C VAL A 80 -3.74 13.16 -0.27
N PRO A 81 -4.60 12.58 -1.11
CA PRO A 81 -5.91 12.08 -0.71
C PRO A 81 -5.81 10.75 0.08
N VAL A 82 -5.24 10.80 1.25
CA VAL A 82 -5.10 9.68 2.19
C VAL A 82 -6.16 9.84 3.27
N ASP A 83 -6.87 8.76 3.54
CA ASP A 83 -7.83 8.72 4.65
C ASP A 83 -7.20 8.13 5.92
N ILE A 84 -6.30 7.15 5.77
CA ILE A 84 -5.68 6.44 6.90
C ILE A 84 -4.21 6.16 6.61
N TYR A 85 -3.33 6.50 7.53
CA TYR A 85 -1.93 6.11 7.53
C TYR A 85 -1.72 4.89 8.42
N ALA A 86 -1.34 3.75 7.83
CA ALA A 86 -1.00 2.55 8.58
C ALA A 86 0.51 2.53 8.85
N ILE A 87 0.88 2.74 10.11
CA ILE A 87 2.26 2.81 10.58
C ILE A 87 2.58 1.54 11.37
N GLY A 88 3.62 0.81 10.98
CA GLY A 88 4.08 -0.40 11.66
C GLY A 88 5.50 -0.24 12.17
N SER A 89 6.47 -0.53 11.33
CA SER A 89 7.89 -0.62 11.68
C SER A 89 8.44 0.60 12.43
N TRP A 90 8.00 1.81 12.11
CA TRP A 90 8.44 3.01 12.81
C TRP A 90 8.09 3.01 14.31
N LEU A 91 6.92 2.46 14.69
CA LEU A 91 6.50 2.36 16.08
C LEU A 91 7.33 1.35 16.89
N PHE A 92 7.91 0.37 16.20
CA PHE A 92 8.76 -0.67 16.81
C PHE A 92 10.26 -0.38 16.65
N ASN A 93 10.60 0.78 16.07
CA ASN A 93 11.98 1.18 15.91
C ASN A 93 12.57 1.63 17.25
N ASN A 94 13.49 0.83 17.78
CA ASN A 94 14.25 1.20 18.96
C ASN A 94 15.22 2.34 18.58
N ASN A 95 15.29 3.39 19.40
CA ASN A 95 16.12 4.59 19.22
C ASN A 95 17.62 4.33 18.96
N GLY A 96 18.07 3.09 18.87
CA GLY A 96 19.44 2.68 18.55
C GLY A 96 19.65 2.16 17.14
N GLY A 97 18.68 2.32 16.23
CA GLY A 97 18.84 1.87 14.83
C GLY A 97 18.61 0.39 14.61
N THR A 98 18.18 -0.36 15.60
CA THR A 98 17.83 -1.77 15.44
C THR A 98 16.35 -1.84 15.03
N VAL A 99 16.11 -2.14 13.77
CA VAL A 99 14.76 -2.40 13.26
C VAL A 99 14.44 -3.85 13.52
N THR A 100 13.39 -4.12 14.31
CA THR A 100 12.83 -5.46 14.52
C THR A 100 11.75 -5.77 13.49
N ASP A 101 11.83 -5.17 12.31
CA ASP A 101 10.88 -5.37 11.23
C ASP A 101 11.27 -6.60 10.43
N PHE A 102 10.39 -7.58 10.37
CA PHE A 102 10.56 -8.74 9.52
C PHE A 102 9.25 -9.08 8.82
N THR A 103 9.38 -9.65 7.63
CA THR A 103 8.25 -10.17 6.86
C THR A 103 8.32 -11.68 6.86
N ALA A 104 7.23 -12.34 7.25
CA ALA A 104 7.11 -13.77 7.20
C ALA A 104 6.02 -14.19 6.21
N ASP A 105 6.36 -15.10 5.31
CA ASP A 105 5.42 -15.73 4.41
C ASP A 105 5.46 -17.25 4.63
N VAL A 106 4.28 -17.86 4.80
CA VAL A 106 4.17 -19.32 4.81
C VAL A 106 4.39 -19.82 3.38
N VAL A 107 5.36 -20.68 3.21
CA VAL A 107 5.68 -21.27 1.91
C VAL A 107 5.41 -22.79 1.87
N ARG A 108 5.33 -23.43 3.04
CA ARG A 108 5.09 -24.87 3.16
C ARG A 108 4.43 -25.18 4.49
N VAL A 109 3.49 -26.11 4.51
CA VAL A 109 2.82 -26.62 5.72
C VAL A 109 2.94 -28.13 5.80
N LYS A 110 2.95 -28.68 7.02
CA LYS A 110 2.92 -30.14 7.23
C LYS A 110 1.52 -30.56 7.66
N VAL A 111 0.86 -31.39 6.86
CA VAL A 111 -0.47 -31.92 7.12
C VAL A 111 -0.43 -33.44 7.12
N HIS A 112 -0.87 -34.07 8.19
CA HIS A 112 -0.84 -35.54 8.35
C HIS A 112 0.52 -36.19 8.07
N GLY A 113 1.61 -35.47 8.37
CA GLY A 113 2.97 -35.97 8.15
C GLY A 113 3.58 -35.64 6.79
N GLU A 114 2.81 -35.16 5.82
CA GLU A 114 3.27 -34.77 4.50
C GLU A 114 3.45 -33.28 4.35
N TRP A 115 4.49 -32.83 3.64
CA TRP A 115 4.74 -31.44 3.35
C TRP A 115 4.00 -30.99 2.10
N ILE A 116 3.21 -29.95 2.22
CA ILE A 116 2.43 -29.33 1.14
C ILE A 116 2.95 -27.92 0.91
N ASP A 117 3.34 -27.63 -0.34
CA ASP A 117 3.73 -26.28 -0.73
C ASP A 117 2.50 -25.39 -0.86
N MET A 118 2.48 -24.27 -0.13
CA MET A 118 1.38 -23.29 -0.06
C MET A 118 1.88 -21.87 -0.14
N ALA A 119 2.80 -21.62 -1.05
CA ALA A 119 3.35 -20.28 -1.20
C ALA A 119 2.45 -19.38 -2.05
N LYS A 120 2.46 -18.08 -1.76
CA LYS A 120 1.96 -17.06 -2.70
C LYS A 120 2.71 -17.16 -4.02
N VAL A 121 2.06 -16.75 -5.12
CA VAL A 121 2.70 -16.73 -6.44
C VAL A 121 4.03 -15.95 -6.38
N GLY A 122 5.10 -16.56 -6.89
CA GLY A 122 6.45 -15.99 -6.86
C GLY A 122 7.25 -16.26 -5.59
N ARG A 123 6.67 -16.90 -4.56
CA ARG A 123 7.39 -17.38 -3.37
C ARG A 123 7.69 -18.86 -3.52
N LYS A 124 8.81 -19.30 -2.97
CA LYS A 124 9.20 -20.73 -2.96
C LYS A 124 9.78 -21.07 -1.59
N PRO A 125 9.61 -22.33 -1.13
CA PRO A 125 10.42 -22.82 -0.04
C PRO A 125 11.90 -22.69 -0.40
N LEU A 126 12.68 -22.14 0.50
CA LEU A 126 14.12 -22.01 0.33
C LEU A 126 14.79 -22.72 1.50
N ASP A 127 15.61 -23.73 1.20
CA ASP A 127 16.49 -24.31 2.19
C ASP A 127 17.75 -23.47 2.26
N ASN A 128 17.92 -22.77 3.38
CA ASN A 128 19.14 -22.04 3.67
C ASN A 128 20.02 -22.92 4.58
N PRO A 129 21.17 -23.43 4.11
CA PRO A 129 22.04 -24.28 4.90
C PRO A 129 22.69 -23.53 6.08
N ASP A 130 22.77 -22.20 5.98
CA ASP A 130 23.37 -21.35 7.02
C ASP A 130 22.33 -20.92 8.09
N LEU A 131 21.09 -21.37 7.95
CA LEU A 131 20.06 -21.06 8.93
C LEU A 131 20.22 -21.91 10.18
N GLU A 132 20.49 -21.27 11.32
CA GLU A 132 20.46 -21.94 12.61
C GLU A 132 19.02 -22.37 12.95
N ARG A 133 18.82 -23.66 13.16
CA ARG A 133 17.51 -24.22 13.57
C ARG A 133 17.56 -24.49 15.08
N VAL A 134 16.77 -23.74 15.81
CA VAL A 134 16.54 -23.97 17.24
C VAL A 134 15.30 -24.86 17.38
N TRP A 135 15.46 -26.03 18.03
CA TRP A 135 14.38 -27.01 18.28
C TRP A 135 13.86 -26.87 19.70
#